data_deeabb622190c331720d395ee90e4e96
#
_entry.id   deeabb622190c331720d395ee90e4e96
#
_cell.length_a   1.000
_cell.length_b   1.000
_cell.length_c   1.000
_cell.angle_alpha   90.00
_cell.angle_beta   90.00
_cell.angle_gamma   90.00
#
_symmetry.space_group_name_H-M   'P 1'
#
loop_
_entity.id
_entity.type
_entity.pdbx_description
1 polymer ?
#
loop_
_entity_poly.entity_id
_entity_poly.type
_entity_poly.pdbx_seq_one_letter_code
_entity_poly.pdbx_strand_id
1 'polypeptide(L)'
;MPMTPGLSPSIRQEQGLPNGLAPAEDVMVEIVDGPDKHKSDDNGKILSIEHDDGSITVSLDGRSLVEDSEAERAAEWFGNLVEEIDQQTLGLIADDLLRGVRDDLDSRQDWIEDRAQGLKLLGLKVEIPGLQGAADGAPVEGMSRVRHPLLLEAVLRFQANARSELLPTDGPVKVRDDADKDSPEQQQLADALENDLNQYLTTTAKEYYPDTDRMLFMLGFGGTAFKKVYFCPLRGRPVSETVDADDLIVNNAATTLADSKRITHRVFMRPSTVRRLQILGAYRDIDLSTPSQYSADEVKREKADQQGISIDSMNPEDRDREIYEIYCELDIPGFEHKYKGKETGLEIPYRVTIDVSSREILSIVRNYDEPTGEEGSELPEPRINFVKYTFVPGMGFYDIGLLHILGNTTNAVTAAWREMLDAGMYANFPGFLIDRKSTRLNSSHSQQSRMPSSA
;
A
#
# COMPACT_ATOMS: atom_id res chain seq x y z
N MET A 1 -10.19 12.98 -38.37
CA MET A 1 -11.58 13.38 -38.07
C MET A 1 -11.53 14.77 -37.45
N PRO A 2 -12.23 15.77 -37.96
CA PRO A 2 -12.15 17.14 -37.48
C PRO A 2 -12.85 17.26 -36.11
N MET A 3 -12.18 17.92 -35.17
CA MET A 3 -12.76 18.34 -33.89
C MET A 3 -13.97 19.27 -34.13
N THR A 4 -15.09 18.91 -33.55
CA THR A 4 -16.24 19.81 -33.48
C THR A 4 -15.90 21.00 -32.58
N PRO A 5 -16.06 22.24 -33.01
CA PRO A 5 -15.83 23.41 -32.19
C PRO A 5 -16.85 23.46 -31.06
N GLY A 6 -16.38 23.72 -29.83
CA GLY A 6 -17.23 23.90 -28.68
C GLY A 6 -18.27 25.01 -28.93
N LEU A 7 -19.51 24.70 -28.63
CA LEU A 7 -20.62 25.63 -28.70
C LEU A 7 -20.36 26.83 -27.78
N SER A 8 -20.47 28.02 -28.30
CA SER A 8 -20.35 29.25 -27.53
C SER A 8 -21.49 29.39 -26.51
N PRO A 9 -21.28 30.10 -25.38
CA PRO A 9 -22.29 30.24 -24.32
C PRO A 9 -23.65 30.78 -24.80
N SER A 10 -23.66 31.57 -25.87
CA SER A 10 -24.90 32.13 -26.45
C SER A 10 -25.80 31.08 -27.09
N ILE A 11 -25.27 29.95 -27.56
CA ILE A 11 -26.06 28.87 -28.17
C ILE A 11 -26.76 28.01 -27.14
N ARG A 12 -26.27 27.98 -25.88
CA ARG A 12 -26.93 27.26 -24.78
C ARG A 12 -28.22 27.92 -24.28
N GLN A 13 -28.42 29.21 -24.55
CA GLN A 13 -29.66 29.92 -24.19
C GLN A 13 -30.81 29.67 -25.17
N GLU A 14 -30.52 29.27 -26.41
CA GLU A 14 -31.55 29.01 -27.40
C GLU A 14 -32.06 27.56 -27.45
N GLN A 15 -31.35 26.61 -26.85
CA GLN A 15 -31.83 25.23 -26.72
C GLN A 15 -32.54 25.07 -25.39
N GLY A 16 -33.83 25.38 -25.35
CA GLY A 16 -34.71 25.40 -24.21
C GLY A 16 -34.39 24.34 -23.14
N LEU A 17 -33.82 24.78 -22.04
CA LEU A 17 -33.86 24.04 -20.78
C LEU A 17 -35.33 23.88 -20.36
N PRO A 18 -35.73 22.74 -19.80
CA PRO A 18 -37.12 22.49 -19.43
C PRO A 18 -37.62 23.63 -18.54
N ASN A 19 -38.77 24.22 -18.94
CA ASN A 19 -39.49 25.21 -18.18
C ASN A 19 -39.73 24.71 -16.75
N GLY A 20 -39.03 25.25 -15.78
CA GLY A 20 -39.18 24.88 -14.36
C GLY A 20 -38.27 25.62 -13.41
N LEU A 21 -37.27 26.36 -13.93
CA LEU A 21 -36.52 27.30 -13.09
C LEU A 21 -37.14 28.68 -13.32
N ALA A 22 -37.98 29.14 -12.39
CA ALA A 22 -38.34 30.53 -12.28
C ALA A 22 -37.06 31.38 -12.32
N PRO A 23 -37.04 32.55 -13.00
CA PRO A 23 -35.93 33.48 -12.85
C PRO A 23 -35.77 33.71 -11.33
N ALA A 24 -34.53 33.63 -10.85
CA ALA A 24 -34.24 33.92 -9.45
C ALA A 24 -34.92 35.25 -9.13
N GLU A 25 -35.91 35.18 -8.25
CA GLU A 25 -36.50 36.40 -7.67
C GLU A 25 -35.33 37.17 -7.10
N ASP A 26 -35.28 38.48 -7.36
CA ASP A 26 -34.24 39.37 -6.83
C ASP A 26 -34.08 39.10 -5.34
N VAL A 27 -32.98 38.46 -4.95
CA VAL A 27 -32.66 38.26 -3.56
C VAL A 27 -32.32 39.63 -2.99
N MET A 28 -33.30 40.27 -2.37
CA MET A 28 -33.06 41.49 -1.60
C MET A 28 -32.20 41.11 -0.43
N VAL A 29 -30.90 41.40 -0.51
CA VAL A 29 -29.99 41.29 0.62
C VAL A 29 -30.33 42.38 1.61
N GLU A 30 -31.07 42.08 2.67
CA GLU A 30 -31.33 42.98 3.77
C GLU A 30 -30.09 43.00 4.63
N ILE A 31 -29.34 44.11 4.57
CA ILE A 31 -28.17 44.29 5.49
C ILE A 31 -28.74 44.57 6.87
N VAL A 32 -28.67 43.57 7.73
CA VAL A 32 -29.03 43.71 9.15
C VAL A 32 -27.76 44.06 9.92
N ASP A 33 -27.69 45.31 10.41
CA ASP A 33 -26.66 45.74 11.36
C ASP A 33 -26.85 44.99 12.69
N GLY A 34 -26.01 43.98 12.93
CA GLY A 34 -25.98 43.18 14.16
C GLY A 34 -24.64 42.47 14.35
N PRO A 35 -24.34 42.01 15.57
CA PRO A 35 -23.03 41.45 15.92
C PRO A 35 -22.73 40.10 15.25
N ASP A 36 -23.69 39.50 14.57
CA ASP A 36 -23.50 38.22 13.88
C ASP A 36 -23.01 38.47 12.45
N LYS A 37 -21.74 38.22 12.24
CA LYS A 37 -21.07 38.32 10.93
C LYS A 37 -21.56 37.27 9.91
N HIS A 38 -22.53 36.42 10.26
CA HIS A 38 -23.00 35.30 9.43
C HIS A 38 -24.52 35.31 9.30
N LYS A 39 -25.02 35.09 8.08
CA LYS A 39 -26.44 34.77 7.85
C LYS A 39 -26.59 33.26 7.57
N SER A 40 -27.39 32.58 8.38
CA SER A 40 -27.76 31.17 8.20
C SER A 40 -29.20 31.03 7.71
N ASP A 41 -29.49 29.97 6.95
CA ASP A 41 -30.85 29.57 6.60
C ASP A 41 -31.57 28.88 7.79
N ASP A 42 -32.86 28.53 7.60
CA ASP A 42 -33.67 27.84 8.62
C ASP A 42 -33.11 26.44 9.01
N ASN A 43 -32.18 25.92 8.24
CA ASN A 43 -31.48 24.64 8.48
C ASN A 43 -30.08 24.82 9.10
N GLY A 44 -29.73 26.05 9.50
CA GLY A 44 -28.43 26.36 10.12
C GLY A 44 -27.24 26.47 9.17
N LYS A 45 -27.48 26.47 7.84
CA LYS A 45 -26.42 26.67 6.85
C LYS A 45 -26.05 28.12 6.74
N ILE A 46 -24.78 28.44 6.80
CA ILE A 46 -24.27 29.82 6.65
C ILE A 46 -24.17 30.13 5.15
N LEU A 47 -25.03 31.02 4.68
CA LEU A 47 -25.11 31.43 3.27
C LEU A 47 -24.36 32.71 2.95
N SER A 48 -23.99 33.52 3.95
CA SER A 48 -23.18 34.72 3.75
C SER A 48 -22.26 34.97 4.94
N ILE A 49 -21.03 35.37 4.66
CA ILE A 49 -20.01 35.76 5.64
C ILE A 49 -19.54 37.17 5.33
N GLU A 50 -19.56 38.06 6.30
CA GLU A 50 -18.98 39.39 6.20
C GLU A 50 -17.57 39.39 6.80
N HIS A 51 -16.59 39.80 6.01
CA HIS A 51 -15.17 39.85 6.41
C HIS A 51 -14.86 41.21 7.07
N ASP A 52 -13.77 41.25 7.85
CA ASP A 52 -13.33 42.46 8.57
C ASP A 52 -12.94 43.64 7.63
N ASP A 53 -12.68 43.35 6.35
CA ASP A 53 -12.42 44.36 5.31
C ASP A 53 -13.69 44.94 4.66
N GLY A 54 -14.87 44.52 5.13
CA GLY A 54 -16.18 44.97 4.63
C GLY A 54 -16.60 44.23 3.33
N SER A 55 -15.87 43.21 2.92
CA SER A 55 -16.30 42.33 1.81
C SER A 55 -17.30 41.29 2.31
N ILE A 56 -18.28 40.91 1.44
CA ILE A 56 -19.29 39.91 1.77
C ILE A 56 -19.14 38.74 0.77
N THR A 57 -18.90 37.55 1.30
CA THR A 57 -18.93 36.30 0.54
C THR A 57 -20.32 35.69 0.65
N VAL A 58 -20.97 35.40 -0.47
CA VAL A 58 -22.32 34.82 -0.52
C VAL A 58 -22.27 33.49 -1.30
N SER A 59 -22.87 32.45 -0.74
CA SER A 59 -23.03 31.17 -1.42
C SER A 59 -24.15 31.27 -2.47
N LEU A 60 -23.80 31.14 -3.76
CA LEU A 60 -24.75 31.11 -4.87
C LEU A 60 -25.33 29.70 -5.10
N ASP A 61 -24.70 28.68 -4.60
CA ASP A 61 -25.05 27.26 -4.81
C ASP A 61 -25.90 26.66 -3.69
N GLY A 62 -26.25 27.47 -2.68
CA GLY A 62 -26.99 27.01 -1.49
C GLY A 62 -26.19 26.03 -0.61
N ARG A 63 -24.86 25.96 -0.77
CA ARG A 63 -23.96 25.24 0.13
C ARG A 63 -23.55 26.14 1.29
N SER A 64 -23.25 25.54 2.44
CA SER A 64 -22.75 26.30 3.59
C SER A 64 -21.34 26.82 3.31
N LEU A 65 -21.14 28.15 3.47
CA LEU A 65 -19.82 28.79 3.33
C LEU A 65 -18.84 28.37 4.46
N VAL A 66 -19.34 27.89 5.60
CA VAL A 66 -18.51 27.40 6.69
C VAL A 66 -17.88 26.04 6.32
N GLU A 67 -18.61 25.17 5.63
CA GLU A 67 -18.05 23.91 5.15
C GLU A 67 -16.91 24.17 4.14
N ASP A 68 -17.07 25.15 3.25
CA ASP A 68 -16.02 25.54 2.30
C ASP A 68 -14.82 26.16 3.03
N SER A 69 -15.05 26.98 4.07
CA SER A 69 -13.97 27.59 4.88
C SER A 69 -13.24 26.57 5.75
N GLU A 70 -13.92 25.57 6.27
CA GLU A 70 -13.29 24.45 7.01
C GLU A 70 -12.46 23.57 6.08
N ALA A 71 -12.98 23.30 4.88
CA ALA A 71 -12.24 22.56 3.86
C ALA A 71 -10.98 23.31 3.38
N GLU A 72 -11.09 24.63 3.20
CA GLU A 72 -9.94 25.50 2.86
C GLU A 72 -8.89 25.52 3.99
N ARG A 73 -9.30 25.69 5.24
CA ARG A 73 -8.40 25.61 6.40
C ARG A 73 -7.72 24.26 6.51
N ALA A 74 -8.49 23.17 6.37
CA ALA A 74 -7.93 21.84 6.37
C ALA A 74 -6.94 21.61 5.23
N ALA A 75 -7.21 22.16 4.03
CA ALA A 75 -6.30 22.12 2.90
C ALA A 75 -5.00 22.91 3.17
N GLU A 76 -5.08 24.06 3.82
CA GLU A 76 -3.94 24.86 4.23
C GLU A 76 -3.13 24.14 5.33
N TRP A 77 -3.81 23.61 6.36
CA TRP A 77 -3.17 22.88 7.46
C TRP A 77 -2.38 21.67 6.96
N PHE A 78 -2.95 20.88 6.04
CA PHE A 78 -2.31 19.72 5.44
C PHE A 78 -1.52 20.05 4.16
N GLY A 79 -1.22 21.32 3.94
CA GLY A 79 -0.40 21.80 2.83
C GLY A 79 1.03 21.25 2.88
N ASN A 80 1.71 21.35 1.74
CA ASN A 80 3.10 20.93 1.62
C ASN A 80 4.03 22.02 2.15
N LEU A 81 4.74 21.76 3.25
CA LEU A 81 5.63 22.69 3.93
C LEU A 81 7.03 22.80 3.30
N VAL A 82 7.34 21.98 2.30
CA VAL A 82 8.71 21.88 1.73
C VAL A 82 9.21 23.20 1.18
N GLU A 83 8.34 24.05 0.65
CA GLU A 83 8.74 25.35 0.06
C GLU A 83 9.08 26.39 1.11
N GLU A 84 8.63 26.20 2.36
CA GLU A 84 8.88 27.10 3.47
C GLU A 84 10.17 26.75 4.23
N ILE A 85 10.77 25.58 3.96
CA ILE A 85 11.97 25.07 4.63
C ILE A 85 13.19 25.25 3.72
N ASP A 86 14.32 25.67 4.30
CA ASP A 86 15.55 25.87 3.55
C ASP A 86 16.14 24.55 3.04
N GLN A 87 16.79 24.60 1.86
CA GLN A 87 17.33 23.44 1.17
C GLN A 87 18.39 22.67 1.99
N GLN A 88 19.13 23.36 2.85
CA GLN A 88 20.16 22.72 3.69
C GLN A 88 19.49 21.85 4.77
N THR A 89 18.46 22.36 5.42
CA THR A 89 17.65 21.62 6.42
C THR A 89 16.95 20.43 5.77
N LEU A 90 16.36 20.61 4.58
CA LEU A 90 15.77 19.50 3.82
C LEU A 90 16.78 18.38 3.53
N GLY A 91 18.01 18.75 3.14
CA GLY A 91 19.08 17.76 2.90
C GLY A 91 19.46 16.98 4.17
N LEU A 92 19.54 17.65 5.31
CA LEU A 92 19.84 16.98 6.60
C LEU A 92 18.71 16.03 7.02
N ILE A 93 17.46 16.46 6.90
CA ILE A 93 16.28 15.62 7.20
C ILE A 93 16.27 14.39 6.27
N ALA A 94 16.49 14.57 4.97
CA ALA A 94 16.50 13.47 4.02
C ALA A 94 17.59 12.43 4.35
N ASP A 95 18.82 12.89 4.65
CA ASP A 95 19.92 11.98 4.98
C ASP A 95 19.70 11.24 6.29
N ASP A 96 19.11 11.87 7.31
CA ASP A 96 18.80 11.23 8.58
C ASP A 96 17.69 10.19 8.42
N LEU A 97 16.60 10.55 7.74
CA LEU A 97 15.50 9.63 7.48
C LEU A 97 15.92 8.43 6.64
N LEU A 98 16.69 8.64 5.56
CA LEU A 98 17.20 7.55 4.72
C LEU A 98 18.16 6.62 5.47
N ARG A 99 18.93 7.15 6.43
CA ARG A 99 19.77 6.34 7.33
C ARG A 99 18.89 5.47 8.23
N GLY A 100 17.88 6.09 8.87
CA GLY A 100 16.94 5.37 9.72
C GLY A 100 16.15 4.30 8.98
N VAL A 101 15.74 4.53 7.73
CA VAL A 101 15.09 3.50 6.90
C VAL A 101 16.02 2.32 6.60
N ARG A 102 17.33 2.57 6.41
CA ARG A 102 18.30 1.46 6.24
C ARG A 102 18.39 0.61 7.50
N ASP A 103 18.47 1.23 8.67
CA ASP A 103 18.50 0.50 9.95
C ASP A 103 17.23 -0.36 10.12
N ASP A 104 16.05 0.16 9.70
CA ASP A 104 14.80 -0.58 9.72
C ASP A 104 14.78 -1.74 8.72
N LEU A 105 15.36 -1.56 7.52
CA LEU A 105 15.53 -2.63 6.53
C LEU A 105 16.46 -3.73 7.04
N ASP A 106 17.60 -3.36 7.64
CA ASP A 106 18.57 -4.32 8.18
C ASP A 106 17.95 -5.13 9.32
N SER A 107 17.09 -4.51 10.14
CA SER A 107 16.43 -5.20 11.27
C SER A 107 15.49 -6.34 10.85
N ARG A 108 15.01 -6.35 9.59
CA ARG A 108 14.09 -7.35 9.06
C ARG A 108 14.67 -8.23 7.95
N GLN A 109 15.99 -8.19 7.75
CA GLN A 109 16.65 -8.89 6.65
C GLN A 109 16.36 -10.40 6.65
N ASP A 110 16.49 -11.07 7.81
CA ASP A 110 16.23 -12.50 7.96
C ASP A 110 14.77 -12.84 7.55
N TRP A 111 13.82 -12.00 7.96
CA TRP A 111 12.41 -12.17 7.58
C TRP A 111 12.18 -12.03 6.07
N ILE A 112 12.88 -11.11 5.40
CA ILE A 112 12.85 -10.93 3.93
C ILE A 112 13.40 -12.18 3.23
N GLU A 113 14.51 -12.74 3.72
CA GLU A 113 15.12 -13.95 3.17
C GLU A 113 14.20 -15.16 3.31
N ASP A 114 13.62 -15.37 4.48
CA ASP A 114 12.65 -16.43 4.73
C ASP A 114 11.44 -16.32 3.80
N ARG A 115 10.95 -15.10 3.58
CA ARG A 115 9.82 -14.82 2.71
C ARG A 115 10.17 -15.09 1.24
N ALA A 116 11.37 -14.73 0.78
CA ALA A 116 11.85 -15.03 -0.56
C ALA A 116 11.94 -16.55 -0.80
N GLN A 117 12.49 -17.30 0.17
CA GLN A 117 12.51 -18.75 0.11
C GLN A 117 11.10 -19.35 0.07
N GLY A 118 10.18 -18.78 0.84
CA GLY A 118 8.79 -19.19 0.85
C GLY A 118 8.09 -19.02 -0.49
N LEU A 119 8.36 -17.94 -1.20
CA LEU A 119 7.83 -17.72 -2.55
C LEU A 119 8.28 -18.83 -3.52
N LYS A 120 9.54 -19.30 -3.39
CA LYS A 120 10.02 -20.46 -4.15
C LYS A 120 9.23 -21.73 -3.84
N LEU A 121 8.84 -21.92 -2.57
CA LEU A 121 8.08 -23.10 -2.14
C LEU A 121 6.62 -23.10 -2.62
N LEU A 122 6.05 -21.95 -2.96
CA LEU A 122 4.70 -21.88 -3.55
C LEU A 122 4.62 -22.61 -4.91
N GLY A 123 5.74 -22.67 -5.66
CA GLY A 123 5.81 -23.43 -6.91
C GLY A 123 4.89 -22.91 -8.01
N LEU A 124 4.70 -21.60 -8.10
CA LEU A 124 3.83 -20.95 -9.08
C LEU A 124 4.38 -21.04 -10.52
N LYS A 125 5.70 -21.23 -10.66
CA LYS A 125 6.36 -21.36 -11.96
C LYS A 125 6.26 -22.80 -12.45
N VAL A 126 5.76 -22.97 -13.68
CA VAL A 126 5.74 -24.28 -14.35
C VAL A 126 7.13 -24.57 -14.92
N GLU A 127 7.85 -25.52 -14.33
CA GLU A 127 9.16 -25.94 -14.81
C GLU A 127 9.00 -27.07 -15.84
N ILE A 128 9.48 -26.85 -17.07
CA ILE A 128 9.50 -27.85 -18.10
C ILE A 128 10.88 -28.55 -18.10
N PRO A 129 10.96 -29.86 -17.86
CA PRO A 129 12.22 -30.56 -17.87
C PRO A 129 12.95 -30.38 -19.20
N GLY A 130 14.21 -29.98 -19.18
CA GLY A 130 15.07 -29.87 -20.37
C GLY A 130 15.08 -28.51 -21.09
N LEU A 131 14.27 -27.53 -20.71
CA LEU A 131 14.19 -26.24 -21.42
C LEU A 131 15.05 -25.12 -20.81
N GLN A 132 15.53 -25.25 -19.59
CA GLN A 132 16.37 -24.22 -18.92
C GLN A 132 17.57 -24.87 -18.27
N GLY A 133 18.73 -24.17 -18.39
CA GLY A 133 19.97 -24.55 -17.74
C GLY A 133 19.80 -24.71 -16.23
N ALA A 134 20.73 -25.41 -15.63
CA ALA A 134 20.78 -25.90 -14.25
C ALA A 134 20.55 -24.83 -13.16
N ALA A 135 19.39 -24.21 -13.12
CA ALA A 135 18.96 -23.38 -12.01
C ALA A 135 18.07 -24.22 -11.09
N ASP A 136 18.43 -24.26 -9.85
CA ASP A 136 17.74 -24.83 -8.70
C ASP A 136 17.66 -26.37 -8.57
N GLY A 137 18.74 -26.93 -8.05
CA GLY A 137 18.68 -28.10 -7.17
C GLY A 137 18.43 -29.46 -7.81
N ALA A 138 18.41 -29.60 -9.13
CA ALA A 138 18.53 -30.90 -9.78
C ALA A 138 19.98 -31.11 -10.23
N PRO A 139 20.78 -31.90 -9.49
CA PRO A 139 22.21 -32.06 -9.76
C PRO A 139 22.49 -32.85 -11.07
N VAL A 140 21.50 -33.51 -11.64
CA VAL A 140 21.66 -34.35 -12.83
C VAL A 140 20.51 -34.13 -13.81
N GLU A 141 20.86 -34.05 -15.09
CA GLU A 141 19.87 -33.99 -16.17
C GLU A 141 19.00 -35.27 -16.19
N GLY A 142 17.66 -35.08 -16.16
CA GLY A 142 16.70 -36.18 -16.13
C GLY A 142 16.07 -36.47 -14.76
N MET A 143 16.54 -35.87 -13.67
CA MET A 143 15.89 -35.99 -12.35
C MET A 143 14.59 -35.22 -12.29
N SER A 144 13.68 -35.70 -11.44
CA SER A 144 12.38 -35.06 -11.19
C SER A 144 12.52 -33.68 -10.61
N ARG A 145 11.80 -32.69 -11.16
CA ARG A 145 11.73 -31.31 -10.66
C ARG A 145 10.36 -30.97 -10.05
N VAL A 146 9.52 -31.96 -9.86
CA VAL A 146 8.17 -31.78 -9.31
C VAL A 146 8.26 -31.16 -7.92
N ARG A 147 7.41 -30.19 -7.65
CA ARG A 147 7.21 -29.59 -6.33
C ARG A 147 5.84 -29.99 -5.79
N HIS A 148 5.78 -30.31 -4.52
CA HIS A 148 4.51 -30.61 -3.86
C HIS A 148 3.79 -29.30 -3.48
N PRO A 149 2.53 -29.08 -3.88
CA PRO A 149 1.84 -27.81 -3.66
C PRO A 149 1.23 -27.67 -2.26
N LEU A 150 1.81 -28.30 -1.23
CA LEU A 150 1.24 -28.33 0.14
C LEU A 150 1.02 -26.93 0.71
N LEU A 151 2.03 -26.06 0.61
CA LEU A 151 1.94 -24.70 1.11
C LEU A 151 0.91 -23.90 0.30
N LEU A 152 0.92 -23.99 -1.01
CA LEU A 152 -0.02 -23.28 -1.87
C LEU A 152 -1.46 -23.71 -1.59
N GLU A 153 -1.70 -25.01 -1.46
CA GLU A 153 -3.04 -25.55 -1.15
C GLU A 153 -3.56 -25.03 0.19
N ALA A 154 -2.72 -25.00 1.22
CA ALA A 154 -3.09 -24.47 2.53
C ALA A 154 -3.43 -22.97 2.48
N VAL A 155 -2.63 -22.17 1.75
CA VAL A 155 -2.88 -20.73 1.57
C VAL A 155 -4.18 -20.49 0.82
N LEU A 156 -4.44 -21.22 -0.28
CA LEU A 156 -5.69 -21.10 -1.04
C LEU A 156 -6.92 -21.51 -0.24
N ARG A 157 -6.82 -22.55 0.59
CA ARG A 157 -7.93 -22.95 1.48
C ARG A 157 -8.22 -21.86 2.52
N PHE A 158 -7.20 -21.27 3.11
CA PHE A 158 -7.39 -20.14 4.02
C PHE A 158 -8.05 -18.98 3.31
N GLN A 159 -7.51 -18.56 2.15
CA GLN A 159 -8.06 -17.45 1.36
C GLN A 159 -9.54 -17.68 1.01
N ALA A 160 -9.89 -18.87 0.53
CA ALA A 160 -11.27 -19.20 0.16
C ALA A 160 -12.24 -19.12 1.35
N ASN A 161 -11.84 -19.64 2.51
CA ASN A 161 -12.64 -19.58 3.72
C ASN A 161 -12.78 -18.14 4.24
N ALA A 162 -11.68 -17.42 4.34
CA ALA A 162 -11.69 -16.04 4.81
C ALA A 162 -12.49 -15.12 3.88
N ARG A 163 -12.39 -15.33 2.56
CA ARG A 163 -13.15 -14.57 1.57
C ARG A 163 -14.66 -14.74 1.77
N SER A 164 -15.14 -15.95 2.02
CA SER A 164 -16.57 -16.21 2.18
C SER A 164 -17.15 -15.52 3.43
N GLU A 165 -16.32 -15.34 4.46
CA GLU A 165 -16.74 -14.71 5.72
C GLU A 165 -16.60 -13.18 5.68
N LEU A 166 -15.51 -12.67 5.09
CA LEU A 166 -15.17 -11.25 5.13
C LEU A 166 -15.73 -10.43 3.96
N LEU A 167 -16.05 -11.07 2.84
CA LEU A 167 -16.54 -10.42 1.63
C LEU A 167 -17.88 -11.00 1.18
N PRO A 168 -18.93 -10.90 1.99
CA PRO A 168 -20.27 -11.33 1.60
C PRO A 168 -20.80 -10.46 0.45
N THR A 169 -21.74 -11.00 -0.33
CA THR A 169 -22.34 -10.31 -1.49
C THR A 169 -23.11 -9.07 -1.12
N ASP A 170 -23.68 -9.04 0.08
CA ASP A 170 -24.54 -7.95 0.58
C ASP A 170 -23.73 -6.80 1.19
N GLY A 171 -22.42 -6.96 1.32
CA GLY A 171 -21.49 -5.98 1.85
C GLY A 171 -20.90 -6.39 3.21
N PRO A 172 -19.65 -5.96 3.50
CA PRO A 172 -18.91 -6.42 4.67
C PRO A 172 -19.23 -5.64 5.96
N VAL A 173 -19.96 -4.53 5.86
CA VAL A 173 -20.18 -3.62 6.99
C VAL A 173 -21.53 -3.91 7.66
N LYS A 174 -21.52 -3.95 9.00
CA LYS A 174 -22.71 -3.94 9.82
C LYS A 174 -22.59 -2.84 10.86
N VAL A 175 -23.57 -1.97 10.89
CA VAL A 175 -23.64 -0.89 11.88
C VAL A 175 -24.41 -1.37 13.09
N ARG A 176 -23.83 -1.20 14.29
CA ARG A 176 -24.51 -1.48 15.56
C ARG A 176 -24.84 -0.15 16.23
N ASP A 177 -26.07 -0.03 16.64
CA ASP A 177 -26.50 1.05 17.50
C ASP A 177 -26.25 0.64 18.97
N ASP A 178 -25.31 1.32 19.63
CA ASP A 178 -25.00 1.11 21.06
C ASP A 178 -25.80 2.06 21.96
N ALA A 179 -26.53 3.01 21.38
CA ALA A 179 -27.43 3.89 22.12
C ALA A 179 -28.73 3.17 22.45
N ASP A 180 -29.38 3.59 23.51
CA ASP A 180 -30.63 3.00 24.09
C ASP A 180 -31.55 2.39 23.01
N LYS A 181 -31.78 1.10 23.13
CA LYS A 181 -32.40 0.17 22.17
C LYS A 181 -33.79 0.54 21.63
N ASP A 182 -34.36 1.67 22.02
CA ASP A 182 -35.76 2.02 21.81
C ASP A 182 -36.02 3.21 20.88
N SER A 183 -34.97 3.79 20.24
CA SER A 183 -35.18 4.90 19.31
C SER A 183 -35.29 4.40 17.87
N PRO A 184 -36.50 4.39 17.26
CA PRO A 184 -36.68 3.94 15.88
C PRO A 184 -35.94 4.83 14.86
N GLU A 185 -35.62 6.08 15.20
CA GLU A 185 -34.91 7.02 14.35
C GLU A 185 -33.42 6.64 14.26
N GLN A 186 -32.81 6.22 15.36
CA GLN A 186 -31.42 5.77 15.38
C GLN A 186 -31.23 4.46 14.61
N GLN A 187 -32.19 3.53 14.72
CA GLN A 187 -32.17 2.32 13.90
C GLN A 187 -32.25 2.62 12.41
N GLN A 188 -33.12 3.55 11.99
CA GLN A 188 -33.21 3.95 10.58
C GLN A 188 -31.92 4.62 10.10
N LEU A 189 -31.25 5.41 10.94
CA LEU A 189 -29.97 6.01 10.63
C LEU A 189 -28.86 4.96 10.50
N ALA A 190 -28.81 4.00 11.42
CA ALA A 190 -27.85 2.89 11.38
C ALA A 190 -28.02 2.04 10.10
N ASP A 191 -29.27 1.69 9.76
CA ASP A 191 -29.59 0.94 8.54
C ASP A 191 -29.24 1.74 7.27
N ALA A 192 -29.50 3.05 7.27
CA ALA A 192 -29.15 3.92 6.15
C ALA A 192 -27.63 4.00 5.98
N LEU A 193 -26.87 4.18 7.07
CA LEU A 193 -25.41 4.21 7.07
C LEU A 193 -24.81 2.88 6.64
N GLU A 194 -25.37 1.75 7.10
CA GLU A 194 -24.96 0.41 6.68
C GLU A 194 -25.12 0.23 5.17
N ASN A 195 -26.30 0.60 4.66
CA ASN A 195 -26.58 0.51 3.22
C ASN A 195 -25.67 1.41 2.39
N ASP A 196 -25.42 2.64 2.81
CA ASP A 196 -24.57 3.58 2.10
C ASP A 196 -23.11 3.11 2.07
N LEU A 197 -22.55 2.68 3.20
CA LEU A 197 -21.20 2.13 3.28
C LEU A 197 -21.05 0.87 2.44
N ASN A 198 -22.02 -0.04 2.48
CA ASN A 198 -21.98 -1.25 1.68
C ASN A 198 -22.11 -0.95 0.19
N GLN A 199 -22.98 -0.01 -0.20
CA GLN A 199 -23.08 0.48 -1.58
C GLN A 199 -21.76 1.12 -2.03
N TYR A 200 -21.14 1.92 -1.18
CA TYR A 200 -19.82 2.51 -1.47
C TYR A 200 -18.77 1.43 -1.75
N LEU A 201 -18.61 0.45 -0.87
CA LEU A 201 -17.61 -0.60 -0.98
C LEU A 201 -17.85 -1.60 -2.12
N THR A 202 -19.10 -1.84 -2.49
CA THR A 202 -19.44 -2.80 -3.55
C THR A 202 -19.53 -2.17 -4.92
N THR A 203 -19.99 -0.91 -5.02
CA THR A 203 -20.31 -0.26 -6.29
C THR A 203 -19.33 0.82 -6.67
N THR A 204 -18.97 1.71 -5.73
CA THR A 204 -18.09 2.85 -5.98
C THR A 204 -16.63 2.46 -5.89
N ALA A 205 -16.24 1.76 -4.84
CA ALA A 205 -14.87 1.28 -4.61
C ALA A 205 -14.68 -0.13 -5.19
N LYS A 206 -14.82 -0.27 -6.51
CA LYS A 206 -14.77 -1.57 -7.22
C LYS A 206 -13.49 -2.35 -6.98
N GLU A 207 -12.41 -1.67 -6.63
CA GLU A 207 -11.12 -2.27 -6.28
C GLU A 207 -11.12 -2.95 -4.92
N TYR A 208 -12.05 -2.62 -4.01
CA TYR A 208 -12.00 -3.09 -2.62
C TYR A 208 -12.04 -4.62 -2.48
N TYR A 209 -12.95 -5.29 -3.21
CA TYR A 209 -13.09 -6.75 -3.14
C TYR A 209 -11.89 -7.49 -3.73
N PRO A 210 -11.44 -7.21 -4.98
CA PRO A 210 -10.27 -7.86 -5.55
C PRO A 210 -8.98 -7.60 -4.76
N ASP A 211 -8.83 -6.39 -4.24
CA ASP A 211 -7.69 -5.99 -3.44
C ASP A 211 -7.66 -6.73 -2.09
N THR A 212 -8.81 -6.82 -1.41
CA THR A 212 -8.93 -7.55 -0.15
C THR A 212 -8.70 -9.05 -0.36
N ASP A 213 -9.19 -9.62 -1.43
CA ASP A 213 -8.96 -11.03 -1.78
C ASP A 213 -7.46 -11.33 -1.97
N ARG A 214 -6.74 -10.42 -2.67
CA ARG A 214 -5.29 -10.49 -2.78
C ARG A 214 -4.59 -10.36 -1.43
N MET A 215 -5.06 -9.45 -0.56
CA MET A 215 -4.55 -9.29 0.79
C MET A 215 -4.66 -10.58 1.60
N LEU A 216 -5.81 -11.28 1.52
CA LEU A 216 -6.02 -12.54 2.23
C LEU A 216 -5.04 -13.64 1.81
N PHE A 217 -4.71 -13.71 0.52
CA PHE A 217 -3.67 -14.61 0.06
C PHE A 217 -2.31 -14.31 0.70
N MET A 218 -1.90 -13.04 0.69
CA MET A 218 -0.62 -12.59 1.27
C MET A 218 -0.59 -12.75 2.79
N LEU A 219 -1.71 -12.50 3.46
CA LEU A 219 -1.88 -12.72 4.90
C LEU A 219 -1.68 -14.18 5.27
N GLY A 220 -2.38 -15.09 4.60
CA GLY A 220 -2.24 -16.54 4.83
C GLY A 220 -0.81 -17.04 4.55
N PHE A 221 -0.20 -16.55 3.47
CA PHE A 221 1.16 -16.92 3.10
C PHE A 221 2.20 -16.43 4.11
N GLY A 222 2.27 -15.11 4.33
CA GLY A 222 3.36 -14.46 5.06
C GLY A 222 3.08 -14.11 6.51
N GLY A 223 1.81 -14.20 6.96
CA GLY A 223 1.40 -13.94 8.34
C GLY A 223 1.02 -12.50 8.63
N THR A 224 1.53 -11.54 7.85
CA THR A 224 1.27 -10.11 8.01
C THR A 224 0.82 -9.50 6.70
N ALA A 225 -0.20 -8.69 6.75
CA ALA A 225 -0.66 -7.85 5.65
C ALA A 225 -1.13 -6.49 6.17
N PHE A 226 -1.14 -5.48 5.32
CA PHE A 226 -1.54 -4.14 5.69
C PHE A 226 -2.57 -3.60 4.71
N LYS A 227 -3.46 -2.73 5.20
CA LYS A 227 -4.25 -1.84 4.37
C LYS A 227 -3.92 -0.40 4.71
N LYS A 228 -3.78 0.42 3.67
CA LYS A 228 -3.67 1.87 3.77
C LYS A 228 -5.01 2.48 3.43
N VAL A 229 -5.56 3.27 4.34
CA VAL A 229 -6.81 4.02 4.15
C VAL A 229 -6.48 5.50 4.09
N TYR A 230 -6.78 6.13 2.97
CA TYR A 230 -6.44 7.54 2.76
C TYR A 230 -7.35 8.18 1.71
N PHE A 231 -7.41 9.50 1.69
CA PHE A 231 -8.05 10.24 0.62
C PHE A 231 -7.09 10.36 -0.57
N CYS A 232 -7.48 9.85 -1.73
CA CYS A 232 -6.65 9.91 -2.93
C CYS A 232 -6.99 11.17 -3.76
N PRO A 233 -6.06 12.14 -3.88
CA PRO A 233 -6.33 13.38 -4.61
C PRO A 233 -6.57 13.13 -6.11
N LEU A 234 -5.95 12.10 -6.69
CA LEU A 234 -6.15 11.74 -8.09
C LEU A 234 -7.52 11.13 -8.37
N ARG A 235 -8.13 10.45 -7.40
CA ARG A 235 -9.45 9.82 -7.51
C ARG A 235 -10.56 10.65 -6.88
N GLY A 236 -10.22 11.69 -6.10
CA GLY A 236 -11.16 12.56 -5.41
C GLY A 236 -12.06 11.86 -4.40
N ARG A 237 -11.60 10.73 -3.80
CA ARG A 237 -12.37 9.92 -2.87
C ARG A 237 -11.49 9.15 -1.88
N PRO A 238 -12.04 8.69 -0.74
CA PRO A 238 -11.37 7.76 0.13
C PRO A 238 -11.04 6.46 -0.60
N VAL A 239 -9.89 5.86 -0.32
CA VAL A 239 -9.42 4.62 -0.92
C VAL A 239 -8.85 3.72 0.16
N SER A 240 -9.12 2.43 0.06
CA SER A 240 -8.51 1.39 0.88
C SER A 240 -7.71 0.48 -0.03
N GLU A 241 -6.38 0.51 0.07
CA GLU A 241 -5.46 -0.27 -0.76
C GLU A 241 -4.62 -1.20 0.10
N THR A 242 -4.39 -2.40 -0.39
CA THR A 242 -3.49 -3.36 0.25
C THR A 242 -2.04 -2.94 0.03
N VAL A 243 -1.28 -2.91 1.11
CA VAL A 243 0.16 -2.73 1.09
C VAL A 243 0.83 -4.05 1.44
N ASP A 244 1.66 -4.54 0.53
CA ASP A 244 2.43 -5.76 0.78
C ASP A 244 3.36 -5.53 1.98
N ALA A 245 3.52 -6.55 2.83
CA ALA A 245 4.39 -6.46 4.01
C ALA A 245 5.86 -6.16 3.65
N ASP A 246 6.28 -6.49 2.43
CA ASP A 246 7.60 -6.17 1.90
C ASP A 246 7.78 -4.66 1.67
N ASP A 247 6.68 -3.96 1.33
CA ASP A 247 6.67 -2.55 0.97
C ASP A 247 6.32 -1.63 2.15
N LEU A 248 5.86 -2.18 3.28
CA LEU A 248 5.75 -1.43 4.53
C LEU A 248 6.91 -1.79 5.45
N ILE A 249 7.87 -0.86 5.55
CA ILE A 249 9.11 -1.02 6.29
C ILE A 249 8.90 -0.46 7.69
N VAL A 250 8.96 -1.35 8.68
CA VAL A 250 8.89 -1.03 10.10
C VAL A 250 10.00 -1.80 10.81
N ASN A 251 10.59 -1.22 11.83
CA ASN A 251 11.62 -1.89 12.61
C ASN A 251 11.05 -3.16 13.27
N ASN A 252 11.74 -4.29 13.13
CA ASN A 252 11.25 -5.58 13.67
C ASN A 252 11.22 -5.64 15.20
N ALA A 253 11.88 -4.71 15.89
CA ALA A 253 11.81 -4.58 17.34
C ALA A 253 10.52 -3.85 17.81
N ALA A 254 9.76 -3.21 16.93
CA ALA A 254 8.49 -2.58 17.28
C ALA A 254 7.43 -3.65 17.62
N THR A 255 6.52 -3.30 18.53
CA THR A 255 5.40 -4.20 18.89
C THR A 255 4.15 -3.87 18.07
N THR A 256 3.86 -2.59 17.93
CA THR A 256 2.67 -2.10 17.21
C THR A 256 3.06 -1.00 16.21
N LEU A 257 2.14 -0.62 15.32
CA LEU A 257 2.34 0.52 14.45
C LEU A 257 2.46 1.84 15.23
N ALA A 258 1.74 1.95 16.33
CA ALA A 258 1.75 3.16 17.16
C ALA A 258 3.08 3.35 17.93
N ASP A 259 3.72 2.24 18.34
CA ASP A 259 5.00 2.29 19.06
C ASP A 259 6.22 2.36 18.12
N SER A 260 5.99 2.33 16.82
CA SER A 260 7.09 2.35 15.87
C SER A 260 7.66 3.75 15.71
N LYS A 261 8.99 3.87 15.81
CA LYS A 261 9.69 5.14 15.60
C LYS A 261 9.45 5.73 14.21
N ARG A 262 9.34 4.86 13.19
CA ARG A 262 9.05 5.21 11.79
C ARG A 262 8.23 4.14 11.14
N ILE A 263 7.32 4.56 10.27
CA ILE A 263 6.60 3.69 9.34
C ILE A 263 6.94 4.19 7.94
N THR A 264 7.64 3.39 7.16
CA THR A 264 8.02 3.76 5.79
C THR A 264 7.23 2.93 4.78
N HIS A 265 6.42 3.58 3.98
CA HIS A 265 5.73 2.96 2.86
C HIS A 265 6.53 3.18 1.57
N ARG A 266 7.04 2.11 1.01
CA ARG A 266 7.77 2.09 -0.25
C ARG A 266 6.78 2.00 -1.42
N VAL A 267 6.75 3.01 -2.25
CA VAL A 267 5.83 3.12 -3.38
C VAL A 267 6.61 3.22 -4.68
N PHE A 268 6.17 2.49 -5.70
CA PHE A 268 6.70 2.61 -7.05
C PHE A 268 5.73 3.40 -7.90
N MET A 269 6.15 4.56 -8.37
CA MET A 269 5.33 5.47 -9.15
C MET A 269 5.92 5.72 -10.53
N ARG A 270 5.05 5.70 -11.54
CA ARG A 270 5.44 6.12 -12.90
C ARG A 270 5.86 7.59 -12.90
N PRO A 271 6.86 7.98 -13.67
CA PRO A 271 7.27 9.39 -13.77
C PRO A 271 6.11 10.34 -14.11
N SER A 272 5.17 9.90 -14.95
CA SER A 272 3.96 10.66 -15.30
C SER A 272 3.02 10.88 -14.11
N THR A 273 2.95 9.94 -13.18
CA THR A 273 2.14 10.07 -11.96
C THR A 273 2.77 11.06 -10.99
N VAL A 274 4.10 11.00 -10.83
CA VAL A 274 4.85 11.98 -10.02
C VAL A 274 4.64 13.39 -10.58
N ARG A 275 4.74 13.54 -11.92
CA ARG A 275 4.50 14.85 -12.56
C ARG A 275 3.08 15.38 -12.35
N ARG A 276 2.07 14.51 -12.36
CA ARG A 276 0.68 14.90 -12.04
C ARG A 276 0.57 15.42 -10.60
N LEU A 277 1.22 14.75 -9.64
CA LEU A 277 1.20 15.18 -8.24
C LEU A 277 1.96 16.49 -8.02
N GLN A 278 3.01 16.75 -8.80
CA GLN A 278 3.69 18.06 -8.81
C GLN A 278 2.76 19.16 -9.35
N ILE A 279 2.07 18.93 -10.46
CA ILE A 279 1.12 19.89 -11.03
C ILE A 279 -0.04 20.18 -10.08
N LEU A 280 -0.50 19.19 -9.31
CA LEU A 280 -1.54 19.34 -8.30
C LEU A 280 -1.05 20.03 -7.02
N GLY A 281 0.23 20.36 -6.90
CA GLY A 281 0.81 20.96 -5.68
C GLY A 281 0.99 20.00 -4.51
N ALA A 282 0.66 18.71 -4.68
CA ALA A 282 0.89 17.70 -3.64
C ALA A 282 2.39 17.39 -3.45
N TYR A 283 3.17 17.51 -4.51
CA TYR A 283 4.61 17.37 -4.52
C TYR A 283 5.26 18.66 -5.02
N ARG A 284 6.44 18.94 -4.49
CA ARG A 284 7.28 20.06 -4.93
C ARG A 284 7.60 19.96 -6.42
N ASP A 285 7.53 21.08 -7.15
CA ASP A 285 7.86 21.13 -8.58
C ASP A 285 9.36 21.29 -8.78
N ILE A 286 10.07 20.17 -8.84
CA ILE A 286 11.51 20.09 -9.10
C ILE A 286 11.79 19.09 -10.20
N ASP A 287 12.88 19.32 -10.95
CA ASP A 287 13.37 18.36 -11.92
C ASP A 287 14.10 17.22 -11.22
N LEU A 288 13.52 16.03 -11.28
CA LEU A 288 14.09 14.83 -10.70
C LEU A 288 15.05 14.17 -11.70
N SER A 289 16.22 13.76 -11.22
CA SER A 289 17.18 12.98 -12.01
C SER A 289 16.55 11.68 -12.55
N THR A 290 17.11 11.13 -13.63
CA THR A 290 16.68 9.81 -14.14
C THR A 290 16.74 8.77 -13.02
N PRO A 291 15.73 7.88 -12.87
CA PRO A 291 15.74 6.85 -11.83
C PRO A 291 17.04 6.03 -11.88
N SER A 292 17.71 5.91 -10.74
CA SER A 292 18.87 5.05 -10.62
C SER A 292 18.50 3.59 -10.84
N GLN A 293 19.53 2.75 -11.05
CA GLN A 293 19.31 1.33 -11.16
C GLN A 293 18.68 0.80 -9.85
N TYR A 294 17.53 0.17 -10.01
CA TYR A 294 16.73 -0.35 -8.92
C TYR A 294 17.45 -1.50 -8.20
N SER A 295 17.69 -1.36 -6.91
CA SER A 295 18.16 -2.47 -6.07
C SER A 295 16.95 -3.28 -5.60
N ALA A 296 16.58 -4.30 -6.38
CA ALA A 296 15.49 -5.17 -5.97
C ALA A 296 15.91 -6.05 -4.78
N ASP A 297 15.09 -6.08 -3.75
CA ASP A 297 15.21 -7.06 -2.66
C ASP A 297 15.04 -8.48 -3.20
N GLU A 298 15.48 -9.48 -2.45
CA GLU A 298 15.33 -10.89 -2.84
C GLU A 298 13.87 -11.28 -3.09
N VAL A 299 12.92 -10.77 -2.28
CA VAL A 299 11.48 -11.01 -2.48
C VAL A 299 11.01 -10.46 -3.81
N LYS A 300 11.43 -9.26 -4.20
CA LYS A 300 11.05 -8.66 -5.49
C LYS A 300 11.67 -9.38 -6.67
N ARG A 301 12.91 -9.81 -6.54
CA ARG A 301 13.58 -10.66 -7.56
C ARG A 301 12.83 -11.96 -7.73
N GLU A 302 12.46 -12.60 -6.64
CA GLU A 302 11.73 -13.86 -6.68
C GLU A 302 10.32 -13.68 -7.26
N LYS A 303 9.57 -12.63 -6.85
CA LYS A 303 8.27 -12.30 -7.44
C LYS A 303 8.37 -12.09 -8.95
N ALA A 304 9.38 -11.36 -9.41
CA ALA A 304 9.61 -11.12 -10.83
C ALA A 304 9.98 -12.42 -11.59
N ASP A 305 10.83 -13.25 -11.00
CA ASP A 305 11.18 -14.56 -11.59
C ASP A 305 9.95 -15.47 -11.71
N GLN A 306 9.11 -15.52 -10.67
CA GLN A 306 7.86 -16.29 -10.70
C GLN A 306 6.88 -15.79 -11.78
N GLN A 307 6.91 -14.49 -12.07
CA GLN A 307 6.09 -13.85 -13.12
C GLN A 307 6.74 -13.92 -14.51
N GLY A 308 8.01 -14.34 -14.59
CA GLY A 308 8.78 -14.34 -15.84
C GLY A 308 9.19 -12.94 -16.31
N ILE A 309 9.27 -11.98 -15.40
CA ILE A 309 9.66 -10.59 -15.68
C ILE A 309 11.16 -10.43 -15.40
N SER A 310 11.91 -9.89 -16.38
CA SER A 310 13.31 -9.51 -16.17
C SER A 310 13.40 -8.07 -15.67
N ILE A 311 13.82 -7.89 -14.43
CA ILE A 311 13.95 -6.57 -13.79
C ILE A 311 15.05 -5.73 -14.48
N ASP A 312 16.10 -6.37 -15.00
CA ASP A 312 17.27 -5.69 -15.58
C ASP A 312 17.06 -5.18 -17.02
N SER A 313 15.96 -5.57 -17.69
CA SER A 313 15.73 -5.27 -19.10
C SER A 313 14.90 -4.01 -19.37
N MET A 314 14.44 -3.31 -18.34
CA MET A 314 13.64 -2.09 -18.52
C MET A 314 14.50 -0.89 -18.90
N ASN A 315 14.05 -0.10 -19.89
CA ASN A 315 14.67 1.18 -20.22
C ASN A 315 14.65 2.10 -18.99
N PRO A 316 15.74 2.85 -18.73
CA PRO A 316 15.79 3.75 -17.57
C PRO A 316 14.64 4.78 -17.53
N GLU A 317 14.18 5.24 -18.68
CA GLU A 317 13.11 6.23 -18.81
C GLU A 317 11.71 5.65 -18.49
N ASP A 318 11.52 4.34 -18.67
CA ASP A 318 10.26 3.64 -18.39
C ASP A 318 10.19 3.08 -16.97
N ARG A 319 11.28 3.21 -16.20
CA ARG A 319 11.33 2.70 -14.83
C ARG A 319 10.46 3.52 -13.90
N ASP A 320 9.73 2.81 -13.05
CA ASP A 320 9.03 3.44 -11.94
C ASP A 320 10.02 4.04 -10.95
N ARG A 321 9.67 5.19 -10.37
CA ARG A 321 10.45 5.82 -9.31
C ARG A 321 10.14 5.16 -7.99
N GLU A 322 11.17 4.86 -7.24
CA GLU A 322 11.04 4.41 -5.85
C GLU A 322 10.92 5.63 -4.95
N ILE A 323 9.77 5.72 -4.28
CA ILE A 323 9.42 6.81 -3.39
C ILE A 323 9.13 6.25 -2.01
N TYR A 324 9.71 6.86 -0.98
CA TYR A 324 9.40 6.55 0.42
C TYR A 324 8.44 7.58 0.99
N GLU A 325 7.29 7.14 1.45
CA GLU A 325 6.42 7.90 2.34
C GLU A 325 6.73 7.49 3.79
N ILE A 326 7.36 8.38 4.52
CA ILE A 326 7.87 8.14 5.87
C ILE A 326 6.98 8.87 6.87
N TYR A 327 6.35 8.13 7.74
CA TYR A 327 5.58 8.64 8.89
C TYR A 327 6.49 8.58 10.10
N CYS A 328 6.83 9.74 10.64
CA CYS A 328 7.79 9.90 11.74
C CYS A 328 7.51 11.16 12.53
N GLU A 329 8.11 11.28 13.68
CA GLU A 329 8.11 12.49 14.48
C GLU A 329 9.40 13.27 14.20
N LEU A 330 9.27 14.59 14.02
CA LEU A 330 10.39 15.50 13.72
C LEU A 330 10.21 16.81 14.46
N ASP A 331 11.33 17.45 14.83
CA ASP A 331 11.40 18.83 15.25
C ASP A 331 11.99 19.65 14.09
N ILE A 332 11.12 20.39 13.38
CA ILE A 332 11.51 21.12 12.17
C ILE A 332 11.66 22.60 12.52
N PRO A 333 12.82 23.23 12.23
CA PRO A 333 13.03 24.66 12.46
C PRO A 333 11.95 25.52 11.77
N GLY A 334 11.31 26.39 12.55
CA GLY A 334 10.20 27.23 12.09
C GLY A 334 8.80 26.62 12.28
N PHE A 335 8.71 25.33 12.57
CA PHE A 335 7.48 24.58 12.81
C PHE A 335 7.50 23.81 14.13
N GLU A 336 8.30 24.30 15.09
CA GLU A 336 8.45 23.68 16.40
C GLU A 336 7.14 23.72 17.20
N HIS A 337 6.90 22.69 18.01
CA HIS A 337 5.79 22.67 18.93
C HIS A 337 5.98 23.75 20.01
N LYS A 338 4.95 24.61 20.19
CA LYS A 338 4.96 25.70 21.16
C LYS A 338 3.88 25.48 22.21
N TYR A 339 4.25 25.67 23.48
CA TYR A 339 3.33 25.70 24.60
C TYR A 339 3.44 27.04 25.32
N LYS A 340 2.35 27.79 25.39
CA LYS A 340 2.32 29.16 25.96
C LYS A 340 3.39 30.09 25.37
N GLY A 341 3.60 30.00 24.05
CA GLY A 341 4.56 30.83 23.31
C GLY A 341 6.04 30.45 23.50
N LYS A 342 6.33 29.29 24.12
CA LYS A 342 7.70 28.78 24.28
C LYS A 342 7.85 27.47 23.49
N GLU A 343 8.96 27.35 22.82
CA GLU A 343 9.35 26.10 22.14
C GLU A 343 9.55 25.00 23.18
N THR A 344 8.98 23.81 22.92
CA THR A 344 9.02 22.68 23.85
C THR A 344 10.11 21.69 23.50
N GLY A 345 10.65 21.71 22.27
CA GLY A 345 11.56 20.67 21.75
C GLY A 345 10.90 19.30 21.60
N LEU A 346 9.56 19.28 21.51
CA LEU A 346 8.81 18.07 21.25
C LEU A 346 8.82 17.79 19.75
N GLU A 347 9.25 16.57 19.37
CA GLU A 347 9.10 16.08 18.01
C GLU A 347 7.60 15.84 17.73
N ILE A 348 7.10 16.37 16.62
CA ILE A 348 5.68 16.26 16.23
C ILE A 348 5.51 15.41 14.96
N PRO A 349 4.34 14.76 14.78
CA PRO A 349 4.14 13.81 13.68
C PRO A 349 4.09 14.49 12.31
N TYR A 350 4.92 14.01 11.38
CA TYR A 350 4.94 14.42 9.99
C TYR A 350 4.88 13.21 9.06
N ARG A 351 4.42 13.46 7.84
CA ARG A 351 4.55 12.55 6.71
C ARG A 351 5.51 13.18 5.70
N VAL A 352 6.67 12.57 5.54
CA VAL A 352 7.73 13.03 4.62
C VAL A 352 7.78 12.10 3.41
N THR A 353 7.74 12.67 2.22
CA THR A 353 7.85 11.91 0.97
C THR A 353 9.19 12.22 0.30
N ILE A 354 9.99 11.18 0.05
CA ILE A 354 11.36 11.29 -0.48
C ILE A 354 11.47 10.44 -1.76
N ASP A 355 12.04 11.02 -2.82
CA ASP A 355 12.51 10.24 -3.97
C ASP A 355 13.88 9.62 -3.65
N VAL A 356 13.93 8.29 -3.62
CA VAL A 356 15.13 7.55 -3.19
C VAL A 356 16.31 7.78 -4.14
N SER A 357 16.03 7.96 -5.43
CA SER A 357 17.07 8.12 -6.46
C SER A 357 17.78 9.46 -6.40
N SER A 358 17.02 10.55 -6.23
CA SER A 358 17.56 11.90 -6.14
C SER A 358 17.88 12.33 -4.70
N ARG A 359 17.33 11.62 -3.70
CA ARG A 359 17.31 11.99 -2.27
C ARG A 359 16.64 13.32 -1.98
N GLU A 360 15.78 13.77 -2.88
CA GLU A 360 15.03 15.00 -2.73
C GLU A 360 13.72 14.76 -2.00
N ILE A 361 13.40 15.65 -1.06
CA ILE A 361 12.12 15.66 -0.39
C ILE A 361 11.08 16.28 -1.34
N LEU A 362 10.03 15.54 -1.63
CA LEU A 362 8.92 15.96 -2.48
C LEU A 362 7.81 16.63 -1.69
N SER A 363 7.54 16.16 -0.48
CA SER A 363 6.55 16.76 0.39
C SER A 363 6.84 16.52 1.87
N ILE A 364 6.49 17.49 2.71
CA ILE A 364 6.40 17.38 4.16
C ILE A 364 5.01 17.88 4.54
N VAL A 365 4.20 17.01 5.13
CA VAL A 365 2.83 17.33 5.52
C VAL A 365 2.63 16.97 6.97
N ARG A 366 1.89 17.80 7.72
CA ARG A 366 1.51 17.51 9.10
C ARG A 366 0.67 16.23 9.15
N ASN A 367 1.00 15.33 10.07
CA ASN A 367 0.30 14.05 10.23
C ASN A 367 -0.53 14.00 11.52
N TYR A 368 -1.11 15.13 11.91
CA TYR A 368 -1.97 15.29 13.07
C TYR A 368 -3.06 16.34 12.79
N ASP A 369 -4.12 16.30 13.55
CA ASP A 369 -5.24 17.23 13.41
C ASP A 369 -4.88 18.64 13.90
N GLU A 370 -5.51 19.65 13.31
CA GLU A 370 -5.36 21.02 13.77
C GLU A 370 -5.86 21.11 15.23
N PRO A 371 -5.04 21.64 16.16
CA PRO A 371 -5.47 21.80 17.54
C PRO A 371 -6.67 22.75 17.63
N THR A 372 -7.75 22.32 18.27
CA THR A 372 -8.96 23.12 18.47
C THR A 372 -8.93 23.98 19.73
N GLY A 373 -7.96 23.73 20.63
CA GLY A 373 -7.80 24.39 21.91
C GLY A 373 -6.84 25.58 21.89
N GLU A 374 -6.52 26.09 23.10
CA GLU A 374 -5.46 27.11 23.27
C GLU A 374 -4.13 26.56 22.74
N GLU A 375 -3.36 27.42 22.09
CA GLU A 375 -2.08 27.08 21.43
C GLU A 375 -1.17 26.23 22.34
N GLY A 376 -0.90 25.00 21.93
CA GLY A 376 -0.04 24.05 22.65
C GLY A 376 -0.67 23.32 23.83
N SER A 377 -1.99 23.45 24.07
CA SER A 377 -2.68 22.72 25.15
C SER A 377 -2.91 21.25 24.83
N GLU A 378 -2.99 20.90 23.55
CA GLU A 378 -3.20 19.56 23.05
C GLU A 378 -1.89 19.01 22.48
N LEU A 379 -1.53 17.79 22.88
CA LEU A 379 -0.39 17.09 22.30
C LEU A 379 -0.81 16.54 20.94
N PRO A 380 -0.04 16.76 19.86
CA PRO A 380 -0.39 16.26 18.54
C PRO A 380 -0.30 14.73 18.48
N GLU A 381 -1.44 14.08 18.23
CA GLU A 381 -1.51 12.64 18.06
C GLU A 381 -1.34 12.26 16.58
N PRO A 382 -0.49 11.27 16.24
CA PRO A 382 -0.27 10.86 14.86
C PRO A 382 -1.50 10.19 14.26
N ARG A 383 -1.87 10.60 13.04
CA ARG A 383 -2.89 9.90 12.25
C ARG A 383 -2.31 8.61 11.71
N ILE A 384 -2.91 7.48 12.04
CA ILE A 384 -2.49 6.17 11.56
C ILE A 384 -3.35 5.78 10.37
N ASN A 385 -2.77 5.85 9.17
CA ASN A 385 -3.44 5.48 7.92
C ASN A 385 -3.32 4.00 7.58
N PHE A 386 -2.59 3.22 8.38
CA PHE A 386 -2.34 1.81 8.14
C PHE A 386 -3.06 0.95 9.16
N VAL A 387 -3.66 -0.12 8.66
CA VAL A 387 -4.27 -1.17 9.48
C VAL A 387 -3.48 -2.46 9.28
N LYS A 388 -2.96 -3.02 10.37
CA LYS A 388 -2.21 -4.28 10.37
C LYS A 388 -3.18 -5.46 10.54
N TYR A 389 -3.06 -6.45 9.67
CA TYR A 389 -3.74 -7.73 9.77
C TYR A 389 -2.74 -8.81 10.14
N THR A 390 -3.08 -9.61 11.14
CA THR A 390 -2.22 -10.65 11.72
C THR A 390 -2.87 -12.02 11.54
N PHE A 391 -2.11 -12.99 11.01
CA PHE A 391 -2.56 -14.38 10.90
C PHE A 391 -2.34 -15.14 12.22
N VAL A 392 -1.09 -15.24 12.67
CA VAL A 392 -0.71 -15.73 13.99
C VAL A 392 0.32 -14.77 14.57
N PRO A 393 0.10 -14.20 15.77
CA PRO A 393 1.05 -13.28 16.38
C PRO A 393 2.47 -13.88 16.48
N GLY A 394 3.47 -13.13 16.02
CA GLY A 394 4.88 -13.46 16.08
C GLY A 394 5.58 -12.91 17.34
N MET A 395 6.90 -13.05 17.41
CA MET A 395 7.72 -12.48 18.50
C MET A 395 8.18 -11.06 18.20
N GLY A 396 8.22 -10.65 16.92
CA GLY A 396 8.58 -9.32 16.46
C GLY A 396 7.40 -8.61 15.81
N PHE A 397 7.68 -7.58 15.05
CA PHE A 397 6.65 -6.83 14.34
C PHE A 397 5.97 -7.66 13.25
N TYR A 398 6.72 -8.51 12.55
CA TYR A 398 6.18 -9.37 11.49
C TYR A 398 5.73 -10.71 12.08
N ASP A 399 4.51 -11.09 11.71
CA ASP A 399 3.79 -12.22 12.29
C ASP A 399 4.06 -13.53 11.55
N ILE A 400 3.58 -14.63 12.12
CA ILE A 400 3.78 -15.98 11.61
C ILE A 400 2.68 -16.32 10.61
N GLY A 401 3.06 -16.72 9.39
CA GLY A 401 2.16 -17.23 8.35
C GLY A 401 2.33 -18.74 8.12
N LEU A 402 1.55 -19.26 7.18
CA LEU A 402 1.63 -20.66 6.76
C LEU A 402 3.01 -21.04 6.20
N LEU A 403 3.73 -20.08 5.65
CA LEU A 403 5.13 -20.24 5.25
C LEU A 403 5.99 -20.78 6.41
N HIS A 404 5.93 -20.16 7.57
CA HIS A 404 6.72 -20.55 8.75
C HIS A 404 6.27 -21.91 9.31
N ILE A 405 4.95 -22.21 9.22
CA ILE A 405 4.38 -23.45 9.77
C ILE A 405 4.64 -24.63 8.83
N LEU A 406 4.45 -24.46 7.54
CA LEU A 406 4.46 -25.55 6.55
C LEU A 406 5.67 -25.54 5.62
N GLY A 407 6.51 -24.51 5.64
CA GLY A 407 7.63 -24.37 4.69
C GLY A 407 8.60 -25.53 4.75
N ASN A 408 9.08 -25.88 5.93
CA ASN A 408 9.98 -27.01 6.12
C ASN A 408 9.34 -28.35 5.75
N THR A 409 8.05 -28.53 6.08
CA THR A 409 7.29 -29.74 5.73
C THR A 409 7.10 -29.84 4.21
N THR A 410 6.78 -28.74 3.54
CA THR A 410 6.65 -28.68 2.08
C THR A 410 7.94 -29.06 1.38
N ASN A 411 9.06 -28.59 1.89
CA ASN A 411 10.38 -28.92 1.36
C ASN A 411 10.71 -30.40 1.54
N ALA A 412 10.50 -30.97 2.74
CA ALA A 412 10.71 -32.37 3.04
C ALA A 412 9.83 -33.29 2.17
N VAL A 413 8.54 -32.97 2.04
CA VAL A 413 7.60 -33.76 1.19
C VAL A 413 8.00 -33.66 -0.27
N THR A 414 8.43 -32.49 -0.76
CA THR A 414 8.91 -32.31 -2.14
C THR A 414 10.13 -33.16 -2.41
N ALA A 415 11.11 -33.21 -1.48
CA ALA A 415 12.30 -34.05 -1.62
C ALA A 415 11.94 -35.54 -1.65
N ALA A 416 11.14 -36.01 -0.72
CA ALA A 416 10.67 -37.39 -0.68
C ALA A 416 9.89 -37.78 -1.95
N TRP A 417 9.07 -36.87 -2.48
CA TRP A 417 8.32 -37.13 -3.70
C TRP A 417 9.22 -37.21 -4.94
N ARG A 418 10.23 -36.35 -5.03
CA ARG A 418 11.24 -36.42 -6.10
C ARG A 418 12.01 -37.74 -6.05
N GLU A 419 12.48 -38.15 -4.87
CA GLU A 419 13.17 -39.43 -4.68
C GLU A 419 12.32 -40.62 -5.09
N MET A 420 11.02 -40.63 -4.76
CA MET A 420 10.09 -41.70 -5.18
C MET A 420 9.91 -41.75 -6.69
N LEU A 421 9.76 -40.58 -7.33
CA LEU A 421 9.61 -40.51 -8.79
C LEU A 421 10.88 -40.96 -9.52
N ASP A 422 12.03 -40.52 -9.05
CA ASP A 422 13.34 -40.87 -9.60
C ASP A 422 13.64 -42.36 -9.40
N ALA A 423 13.34 -42.90 -8.22
CA ALA A 423 13.44 -44.34 -7.98
C ALA A 423 12.51 -45.16 -8.88
N GLY A 424 11.26 -44.68 -9.08
CA GLY A 424 10.30 -45.30 -10.01
C GLY A 424 10.77 -45.27 -11.45
N MET A 425 11.34 -44.17 -11.92
CA MET A 425 11.95 -44.06 -13.22
C MET A 425 13.12 -45.04 -13.38
N TYR A 426 13.99 -45.13 -12.37
CA TYR A 426 15.12 -46.04 -12.36
C TYR A 426 14.67 -47.51 -12.41
N ALA A 427 13.63 -47.87 -11.68
CA ALA A 427 13.05 -49.21 -11.65
C ALA A 427 12.43 -49.60 -13.00
N ASN A 428 11.81 -48.66 -13.71
CA ASN A 428 11.16 -48.91 -15.01
C ASN A 428 12.12 -48.87 -16.20
N PHE A 429 13.32 -48.31 -16.03
CA PHE A 429 14.41 -48.32 -17.00
C PHE A 429 15.57 -49.16 -16.48
N PRO A 430 15.58 -50.49 -16.69
CA PRO A 430 16.73 -51.32 -16.36
C PRO A 430 17.89 -50.93 -17.28
N GLY A 431 18.72 -50.00 -16.85
CA GLY A 431 19.95 -49.64 -17.51
C GLY A 431 20.95 -50.79 -17.36
N PHE A 432 21.24 -51.49 -18.44
CA PHE A 432 22.36 -52.39 -18.44
C PHE A 432 23.64 -51.62 -18.72
N LEU A 433 24.55 -51.58 -17.78
CA LEU A 433 25.94 -51.19 -18.05
C LEU A 433 26.57 -52.25 -18.92
N ILE A 434 26.56 -52.03 -20.23
CA ILE A 434 27.34 -52.84 -21.17
C ILE A 434 28.78 -52.35 -21.07
N ASP A 435 29.61 -53.05 -20.33
CA ASP A 435 31.05 -52.88 -20.40
C ASP A 435 31.49 -53.27 -21.82
N ARG A 436 31.80 -52.27 -22.66
CA ARG A 436 32.36 -52.49 -23.98
C ARG A 436 33.82 -52.91 -23.78
N LYS A 437 34.01 -54.18 -23.49
CA LYS A 437 35.33 -54.82 -23.55
C LYS A 437 35.91 -54.52 -24.93
N SER A 438 36.88 -53.61 -24.94
CA SER A 438 37.70 -53.42 -26.13
C SER A 438 38.29 -54.83 -26.47
N THR A 439 38.09 -55.23 -27.73
CA THR A 439 38.69 -56.45 -28.31
C THR A 439 40.21 -56.30 -28.39
N ARG A 440 40.88 -56.15 -27.33
CA ARG A 440 42.30 -56.46 -27.14
C ARG A 440 42.38 -57.62 -26.19
N LEU A 441 42.63 -58.74 -26.80
CA LEU A 441 43.17 -59.91 -26.13
C LEU A 441 44.37 -59.45 -25.31
N ASN A 442 44.20 -59.24 -24.03
CA ASN A 442 45.22 -59.51 -23.02
C ASN A 442 44.58 -59.47 -21.63
N SER A 443 44.55 -60.68 -21.11
CA SER A 443 44.83 -61.04 -19.73
C SER A 443 44.04 -60.43 -18.60
N SER A 444 43.28 -61.33 -17.99
CA SER A 444 43.33 -61.55 -16.57
C SER A 444 43.48 -60.30 -15.66
N HIS A 445 42.38 -59.70 -15.38
CA HIS A 445 42.03 -59.27 -14.03
C HIS A 445 40.56 -58.97 -13.97
N SER A 446 39.75 -59.95 -13.63
CA SER A 446 38.40 -59.76 -13.21
C SER A 446 38.40 -59.05 -11.85
N GLN A 447 38.29 -57.73 -11.83
CA GLN A 447 37.84 -57.08 -10.63
C GLN A 447 36.31 -57.19 -10.60
N GLN A 448 35.85 -58.19 -9.88
CA GLN A 448 34.50 -58.22 -9.39
C GLN A 448 34.31 -57.03 -8.44
N SER A 449 33.66 -55.99 -8.86
CA SER A 449 33.12 -55.00 -7.93
C SER A 449 31.99 -55.70 -7.17
N ARG A 450 32.28 -56.06 -5.94
CA ARG A 450 31.28 -56.50 -4.97
C ARG A 450 30.47 -55.24 -4.60
N MET A 451 29.21 -55.22 -4.98
CA MET A 451 28.27 -54.34 -4.33
C MET A 451 28.25 -54.71 -2.82
N PRO A 452 28.32 -53.75 -1.91
CA PRO A 452 28.08 -54.02 -0.52
C PRO A 452 26.60 -54.41 -0.37
N SER A 453 26.36 -55.62 0.12
CA SER A 453 25.05 -56.04 0.59
C SER A 453 24.70 -55.19 1.78
N SER A 454 23.64 -54.42 1.67
CA SER A 454 22.98 -53.73 2.79
C SER A 454 22.57 -54.77 3.83
N ALA A 455 23.07 -54.59 5.05
CA ALA A 455 22.45 -55.10 6.25
C ALA A 455 21.62 -53.97 6.87
#